data_299159995c5d5d6251bbec718e39cdc0
#
_entry.id   299159995c5d5d6251bbec718e39cdc0
#
_cell.length_a   1.000
_cell.length_b   1.000
_cell.length_c   1.000
_cell.angle_alpha   90.00
_cell.angle_beta   90.00
_cell.angle_gamma   90.00
#
_symmetry.space_group_name_H-M   'P 1'
#
loop_
_entity.id
_entity.type
_entity.pdbx_description
1 polymer ?
#
loop_
_entity_poly.entity_id
_entity_poly.type
_entity_poly.pdbx_seq_one_letter_code
_entity_poly.pdbx_strand_id
1 'polypeptide(L)'
;LRDRMKEGDLFLQQFPYLEAWEKRVKALGHGSSESLSDTKALEIARISEVKTPEETDMSSPLGLLVGDSVVIEPDSGGQQVEGVLHRLSSDSISILRQDQKVGQVCVHFPILGYSVKVLK
;
A
#
# COMPACT_ATOMS: atom_id res chain seq x y z
N LEU A 1 10.15 8.61 15.89
CA LEU A 1 9.57 9.46 16.95
C LEU A 1 10.50 10.60 17.34
N ARG A 2 11.75 10.26 17.67
CA ARG A 2 12.76 11.24 18.10
C ARG A 2 12.96 12.35 17.09
N ASP A 3 13.10 12.00 15.81
CA ASP A 3 13.43 12.95 14.73
C ASP A 3 12.26 13.85 14.35
N ARG A 4 11.03 13.50 14.73
CA ARG A 4 9.82 14.26 14.41
C ARG A 4 9.35 15.15 15.54
N MET A 5 9.90 15.02 16.72
CA MET A 5 9.55 15.80 17.89
C MET A 5 10.66 16.77 18.24
N LYS A 6 10.33 18.05 18.45
CA LYS A 6 11.32 19.07 18.84
C LYS A 6 12.08 18.73 20.12
N GLU A 7 11.42 18.03 21.03
CA GLU A 7 11.96 17.67 22.34
C GLU A 7 12.00 16.14 22.50
N GLY A 8 12.25 15.43 21.40
CA GLY A 8 12.25 13.98 21.41
C GLY A 8 13.21 13.36 22.40
N ASP A 9 14.41 13.95 22.55
CA ASP A 9 15.39 13.47 23.52
C ASP A 9 14.91 13.63 24.96
N LEU A 10 14.34 14.78 25.29
CA LEU A 10 13.79 15.03 26.62
C LEU A 10 12.61 14.10 26.93
N PHE A 11 11.75 13.88 25.93
CA PHE A 11 10.63 12.97 26.07
C PHE A 11 11.07 11.55 26.34
N LEU A 12 12.03 11.03 25.57
CA LEU A 12 12.50 9.65 25.69
C LEU A 12 13.31 9.39 26.95
N GLN A 13 13.97 10.41 27.52
CA GLN A 13 14.70 10.27 28.77
C GLN A 13 13.81 9.84 29.93
N GLN A 14 12.51 10.12 29.88
CA GLN A 14 11.53 9.71 30.88
C GLN A 14 11.16 8.23 30.79
N PHE A 15 11.54 7.57 29.70
CA PHE A 15 11.14 6.20 29.42
C PHE A 15 12.37 5.35 29.05
N PRO A 16 13.15 4.89 30.04
CA PRO A 16 14.40 4.18 29.76
C PRO A 16 14.23 2.87 29.00
N TYR A 17 13.12 2.16 29.16
CA TYR A 17 12.84 0.94 28.41
C TYR A 17 12.52 1.23 26.96
N LEU A 18 11.81 2.32 26.69
CA LEU A 18 11.50 2.77 25.33
C LEU A 18 12.78 3.22 24.62
N GLU A 19 13.64 3.94 25.31
CA GLU A 19 14.93 4.36 24.76
C GLU A 19 15.82 3.15 24.43
N ALA A 20 15.86 2.15 25.30
CA ALA A 20 16.59 0.92 25.04
C ALA A 20 16.05 0.16 23.83
N TRP A 21 14.73 0.12 23.68
CA TRP A 21 14.08 -0.47 22.50
C TRP A 21 14.45 0.28 21.21
N GLU A 22 14.41 1.61 21.23
CA GLU A 22 14.81 2.43 20.09
C GLU A 22 16.24 2.12 19.64
N LYS A 23 17.16 1.99 20.61
CA LYS A 23 18.56 1.64 20.30
C LYS A 23 18.68 0.28 19.63
N ARG A 24 17.90 -0.72 20.09
CA ARG A 24 17.91 -2.06 19.49
C ARG A 24 17.39 -2.04 18.06
N VAL A 25 16.30 -1.31 17.80
CA VAL A 25 15.73 -1.17 16.47
C VAL A 25 16.70 -0.44 15.53
N LYS A 26 17.30 0.65 16.02
CA LYS A 26 18.27 1.43 15.25
C LYS A 26 19.50 0.61 14.87
N ALA A 27 19.94 -0.28 15.78
CA ALA A 27 21.09 -1.16 15.54
C ALA A 27 20.84 -2.18 14.42
N LEU A 28 19.60 -2.52 14.12
CA LEU A 28 19.26 -3.41 12.99
C LEU A 28 19.59 -2.76 11.64
N GLY A 29 19.64 -1.43 11.58
CA GLY A 29 19.91 -0.69 10.36
C GLY A 29 18.77 -0.78 9.36
N HIS A 30 19.08 -0.49 8.10
CA HIS A 30 18.11 -0.47 7.01
C HIS A 30 18.31 -1.59 5.99
N GLY A 31 19.16 -2.56 6.33
CA GLY A 31 19.51 -3.64 5.41
C GLY A 31 20.39 -3.15 4.26
N SER A 32 20.27 -3.83 3.14
CA SER A 32 21.03 -3.56 1.93
C SER A 32 20.09 -3.05 0.84
N SER A 33 20.45 -1.99 0.15
CA SER A 33 19.63 -1.45 -0.94
C SER A 33 20.49 -1.06 -2.13
N GLU A 34 19.90 -1.12 -3.31
CA GLU A 34 20.51 -0.65 -4.55
C GLU A 34 19.71 0.53 -5.10
N SER A 35 20.40 1.48 -5.72
CA SER A 35 19.74 2.59 -6.39
C SER A 35 19.02 2.12 -7.65
N LEU A 36 17.79 2.59 -7.84
CA LEU A 36 16.97 2.25 -8.98
C LEU A 36 16.40 3.54 -9.58
N SER A 37 16.61 3.75 -10.87
CA SER A 37 16.02 4.90 -11.56
C SER A 37 14.52 4.69 -11.76
N ASP A 38 13.76 5.77 -11.87
CA ASP A 38 12.32 5.72 -12.16
C ASP A 38 12.02 5.02 -13.48
N THR A 39 12.82 5.28 -14.51
CA THR A 39 12.69 4.61 -15.82
C THR A 39 12.86 3.11 -15.69
N LYS A 40 13.87 2.66 -14.94
CA LYS A 40 14.14 1.24 -14.75
C LYS A 40 13.05 0.58 -13.90
N ALA A 41 12.52 1.30 -12.92
CA ALA A 41 11.39 0.80 -12.13
C ALA A 41 10.15 0.56 -12.99
N LEU A 42 9.84 1.47 -13.91
CA LEU A 42 8.73 1.30 -14.86
C LEU A 42 8.96 0.12 -15.80
N GLU A 43 10.19 -0.10 -16.24
CA GLU A 43 10.52 -1.25 -17.09
C GLU A 43 10.29 -2.57 -16.35
N ILE A 44 10.72 -2.66 -15.10
CA ILE A 44 10.49 -3.85 -14.27
C ILE A 44 9.00 -4.10 -14.11
N ALA A 45 8.21 -3.06 -13.85
CA ALA A 45 6.75 -3.19 -13.75
C ALA A 45 6.14 -3.69 -15.05
N ARG A 46 6.61 -3.21 -16.20
CA ARG A 46 6.10 -3.60 -17.52
C ARG A 46 6.35 -5.06 -17.85
N ILE A 47 7.51 -5.60 -17.48
CA ILE A 47 7.88 -6.99 -17.78
C ILE A 47 7.39 -7.98 -16.71
N SER A 48 6.91 -7.49 -15.58
CA SER A 48 6.41 -8.33 -14.50
C SER A 48 5.00 -8.82 -14.81
N GLU A 49 4.69 -10.04 -14.39
CA GLU A 49 3.36 -10.62 -14.54
C GLU A 49 2.54 -10.40 -13.26
N VAL A 50 1.24 -10.15 -13.44
CA VAL A 50 0.31 -10.06 -12.33
C VAL A 50 0.10 -11.46 -11.76
N LYS A 51 0.30 -11.61 -10.45
CA LYS A 51 0.09 -12.89 -9.78
C LYS A 51 -1.39 -13.23 -9.72
N THR A 52 -1.67 -14.55 -9.78
CA THR A 52 -3.02 -15.05 -9.52
C THR A 52 -3.46 -14.59 -8.13
N PRO A 53 -4.70 -14.08 -7.99
CA PRO A 53 -5.16 -13.61 -6.68
C PRO A 53 -5.26 -14.79 -5.71
N GLU A 54 -4.90 -14.52 -4.46
CA GLU A 54 -5.20 -15.41 -3.38
C GLU A 54 -6.72 -15.41 -3.12
N GLU A 55 -7.12 -16.15 -2.11
CA GLU A 55 -8.53 -16.28 -1.76
C GLU A 55 -9.18 -14.92 -1.49
N THR A 56 -10.32 -14.66 -2.15
CA THR A 56 -11.11 -13.44 -1.96
C THR A 56 -12.17 -13.68 -0.89
N ASP A 57 -12.31 -12.72 0.01
CA ASP A 57 -13.35 -12.76 1.04
C ASP A 57 -14.71 -12.39 0.46
N MET A 58 -15.49 -13.40 0.10
CA MET A 58 -16.83 -13.22 -0.46
C MET A 58 -17.87 -12.79 0.57
N SER A 59 -17.53 -12.84 1.86
CA SER A 59 -18.42 -12.40 2.94
C SER A 59 -18.24 -10.93 3.32
N SER A 60 -17.41 -10.21 2.59
CA SER A 60 -17.17 -8.79 2.85
C SER A 60 -18.46 -7.98 2.81
N PRO A 61 -18.69 -7.08 3.79
CA PRO A 61 -19.87 -6.22 3.80
C PRO A 61 -19.91 -5.21 2.65
N LEU A 62 -18.81 -5.04 1.91
CA LEU A 62 -18.75 -4.15 0.76
C LEU A 62 -19.58 -4.64 -0.42
N GLY A 63 -19.92 -5.94 -0.48
CA GLY A 63 -20.76 -6.49 -1.54
C GLY A 63 -20.14 -6.47 -2.92
N LEU A 64 -18.81 -6.45 -3.01
CA LEU A 64 -18.08 -6.38 -4.28
C LEU A 64 -17.74 -7.78 -4.79
N LEU A 65 -17.76 -7.94 -6.10
CA LEU A 65 -17.39 -9.19 -6.78
C LEU A 65 -16.15 -8.98 -7.63
N VAL A 66 -15.28 -10.01 -7.66
CA VAL A 66 -14.12 -10.02 -8.56
C VAL A 66 -14.60 -9.85 -10.00
N GLY A 67 -13.98 -8.95 -10.74
CA GLY A 67 -14.37 -8.60 -12.10
C GLY A 67 -15.21 -7.33 -12.19
N ASP A 68 -15.71 -6.80 -11.08
CA ASP A 68 -16.43 -5.53 -11.06
C ASP A 68 -15.50 -4.36 -11.42
N SER A 69 -16.00 -3.42 -12.20
CA SER A 69 -15.31 -2.15 -12.41
C SER A 69 -15.54 -1.25 -11.21
N VAL A 70 -14.47 -0.79 -10.60
CA VAL A 70 -14.54 -0.01 -9.36
C VAL A 70 -13.70 1.26 -9.45
N VAL A 71 -14.07 2.24 -8.63
CA VAL A 71 -13.30 3.47 -8.39
C VAL A 71 -12.90 3.50 -6.94
N ILE A 72 -11.64 3.76 -6.68
CA ILE A 72 -11.09 3.89 -5.33
C ILE A 72 -10.60 5.32 -5.15
N GLU A 73 -10.99 5.95 -4.04
CA GLU A 73 -10.50 7.28 -3.69
C GLU A 73 -10.11 7.35 -2.21
N PRO A 74 -9.10 8.17 -1.86
CA PRO A 74 -8.77 8.39 -0.46
C PRO A 74 -9.89 9.11 0.28
N ASP A 75 -10.17 8.74 1.52
CA ASP A 75 -11.17 9.41 2.35
C ASP A 75 -10.82 10.88 2.61
N SER A 76 -9.53 11.21 2.60
CA SER A 76 -9.04 12.57 2.76
C SER A 76 -9.22 13.45 1.52
N GLY A 77 -9.76 12.89 0.44
CA GLY A 77 -9.82 13.54 -0.87
C GLY A 77 -8.52 13.32 -1.65
N GLY A 78 -8.61 13.42 -2.94
CA GLY A 78 -7.45 13.22 -3.81
C GLY A 78 -7.85 12.55 -5.11
N GLN A 79 -6.85 12.05 -5.83
CA GLN A 79 -7.05 11.45 -7.13
C GLN A 79 -7.76 10.10 -7.02
N GLN A 80 -8.82 9.94 -7.81
CA GLN A 80 -9.52 8.67 -7.95
C GLN A 80 -8.74 7.72 -8.86
N VAL A 81 -8.79 6.43 -8.54
CA VAL A 81 -8.17 5.38 -9.35
C VAL A 81 -9.24 4.38 -9.78
N GLU A 82 -9.34 4.13 -11.08
CA GLU A 82 -10.29 3.18 -11.66
C GLU A 82 -9.58 1.89 -12.04
N GLY A 83 -10.28 0.77 -11.91
CA GLY A 83 -9.77 -0.52 -12.33
C GLY A 83 -10.80 -1.62 -12.14
N VAL A 84 -10.38 -2.84 -12.41
CA VAL A 84 -11.19 -4.04 -12.25
C VAL A 84 -10.81 -4.75 -10.97
N LEU A 85 -11.78 -5.07 -10.13
CA LEU A 85 -11.51 -5.74 -8.86
C LEU A 85 -10.85 -7.10 -9.10
N HIS A 86 -9.65 -7.27 -8.55
CA HIS A 86 -8.86 -8.48 -8.71
C HIS A 86 -8.90 -9.35 -7.45
N ARG A 87 -8.83 -8.72 -6.28
CA ARG A 87 -8.86 -9.41 -4.99
C ARG A 87 -9.45 -8.50 -3.93
N LEU A 88 -10.21 -9.09 -3.02
CA LEU A 88 -10.74 -8.42 -1.84
C LEU A 88 -10.45 -9.28 -0.62
N SER A 89 -9.79 -8.70 0.38
CA SER A 89 -9.55 -9.36 1.65
C SER A 89 -10.04 -8.47 2.79
N SER A 90 -9.88 -8.94 4.02
CA SER A 90 -10.31 -8.17 5.20
C SER A 90 -9.50 -6.88 5.40
N ASP A 91 -8.30 -6.80 4.85
CA ASP A 91 -7.37 -5.70 5.08
C ASP A 91 -6.93 -4.96 3.82
N SER A 92 -7.19 -5.50 2.62
CA SER A 92 -6.73 -4.89 1.38
C SER A 92 -7.66 -5.13 0.20
N ILE A 93 -7.58 -4.24 -0.79
CA ILE A 93 -8.28 -4.33 -2.06
C ILE A 93 -7.23 -4.23 -3.16
N SER A 94 -7.29 -5.15 -4.13
CA SER A 94 -6.40 -5.12 -5.29
C SER A 94 -7.20 -4.97 -6.57
N ILE A 95 -6.75 -4.07 -7.43
CA ILE A 95 -7.39 -3.83 -8.73
C ILE A 95 -6.39 -4.03 -9.86
N LEU A 96 -6.89 -4.48 -11.00
CA LEU A 96 -6.14 -4.52 -12.25
C LEU A 96 -6.37 -3.24 -13.03
N ARG A 97 -5.31 -2.66 -13.53
CA ARG A 97 -5.36 -1.41 -14.27
C ARG A 97 -4.45 -1.49 -15.48
N GLN A 98 -4.91 -0.90 -16.59
CA GLN A 98 -4.09 -0.72 -17.79
C GLN A 98 -3.44 0.66 -17.76
N ASP A 99 -2.13 0.69 -17.89
CA ASP A 99 -1.35 1.92 -17.96
C ASP A 99 -0.61 1.98 -19.28
N GLN A 100 -0.53 3.16 -19.86
CA GLN A 100 0.14 3.35 -21.16
C GLN A 100 1.64 3.07 -21.11
N LYS A 101 2.26 3.29 -19.95
CA LYS A 101 3.71 3.14 -19.78
C LYS A 101 4.13 1.73 -19.39
N VAL A 102 3.34 1.06 -18.57
CA VAL A 102 3.72 -0.23 -17.96
C VAL A 102 2.80 -1.39 -18.33
N GLY A 103 1.71 -1.14 -19.07
CA GLY A 103 0.73 -2.17 -19.43
C GLY A 103 -0.17 -2.53 -18.27
N GLN A 104 -0.50 -3.81 -18.10
CA GLN A 104 -1.37 -4.25 -17.02
C GLN A 104 -0.61 -4.33 -15.71
N VAL A 105 -1.12 -3.67 -14.68
CA VAL A 105 -0.55 -3.70 -13.32
C VAL A 105 -1.63 -3.98 -12.31
N CYS A 106 -1.25 -4.56 -11.19
CA CYS A 106 -2.11 -4.78 -10.04
C CYS A 106 -1.77 -3.75 -8.98
N VAL A 107 -2.74 -2.94 -8.59
CA VAL A 107 -2.56 -1.90 -7.58
C VAL A 107 -3.25 -2.34 -6.30
N HIS A 108 -2.54 -2.28 -5.19
CA HIS A 108 -3.03 -2.70 -3.89
C HIS A 108 -3.34 -1.50 -3.01
N PHE A 109 -4.50 -1.51 -2.37
CA PHE A 109 -4.92 -0.47 -1.42
C PHE A 109 -5.27 -1.09 -0.08
N PRO A 110 -4.93 -0.44 1.05
CA PRO A 110 -5.50 -0.85 2.32
C PRO A 110 -7.01 -0.54 2.35
N ILE A 111 -7.78 -1.32 3.11
CA ILE A 111 -9.23 -1.05 3.24
C ILE A 111 -9.48 0.24 4.03
N LEU A 112 -8.69 0.47 5.08
CA LEU A 112 -8.84 1.68 5.90
C LEU A 112 -8.26 2.88 5.17
N GLY A 113 -9.01 3.97 5.18
CA GLY A 113 -8.60 5.24 4.59
C GLY A 113 -9.00 5.43 3.13
N TYR A 114 -9.68 4.45 2.53
CA TYR A 114 -10.12 4.50 1.13
C TYR A 114 -11.59 4.11 0.99
N SER A 115 -12.26 4.75 0.05
CA SER A 115 -13.64 4.45 -0.32
C SER A 115 -13.67 3.79 -1.68
N VAL A 116 -14.50 2.75 -1.84
CA VAL A 116 -14.64 1.98 -3.07
C VAL A 116 -16.07 2.07 -3.56
N LYS A 117 -16.25 2.36 -4.84
CA LYS A 117 -17.58 2.41 -5.49
C LYS A 117 -17.56 1.56 -6.76
N VAL A 118 -18.64 0.85 -6.99
CA VAL A 118 -18.82 0.11 -8.24
C VAL A 118 -19.24 1.08 -9.34
N LEU A 119 -18.58 1.01 -10.47
CA LEU A 119 -18.96 1.76 -11.67
C LEU A 119 -20.09 1.02 -12.38
N LYS A 120 -21.15 1.73 -12.63
CA LYS A 120 -22.28 1.21 -13.42
C LYS A 120 -22.31 1.80 -14.80
#